data_fa65fd0470fa450ec567fb5c61491adc
#
_entry.id   fa65fd0470fa450ec567fb5c61491adc
#
_cell.length_a   1.000
_cell.length_b   1.000
_cell.length_c   1.000
_cell.angle_alpha   90.00
_cell.angle_beta   90.00
_cell.angle_gamma   90.00
#
_symmetry.space_group_name_H-M   'P 1'
#
loop_
_entity.id
_entity.type
_entity.pdbx_description
1 polymer ?
#
loop_
_entity_poly.entity_id
_entity_poly.type
_entity_poly.pdbx_seq_one_letter_code
_entity_poly.pdbx_strand_id
1 'polypeptide(L)'
;DLGVVFSDFVFFTVAYLGASKIITEQNQPALFILGGVMLSSYGLLSFIKTQQKKNKIKKGKAVDEQNLISFPIKGFLLNIINVAVLFFWTGVLFVIGPKFEMNPVKIWTFFLLTVGTYVSVNLCKYYLASKLKSKLTDAILFKIKQGLNILIFVCGLYLVYKGI
;
A
#
# COMPACT_ATOMS: atom_id res chain seq x y z
N ASP A 1 -1.57 -3.66 13.45
CA ASP A 1 -1.83 -4.04 12.04
C ASP A 1 -3.33 -4.19 11.71
N LEU A 2 -4.21 -4.62 12.64
CA LEU A 2 -5.66 -4.69 12.39
C LEU A 2 -6.27 -3.32 12.03
N GLY A 3 -5.83 -2.25 12.68
CA GLY A 3 -6.28 -0.89 12.36
C GLY A 3 -5.90 -0.45 10.95
N VAL A 4 -4.74 -0.87 10.47
CA VAL A 4 -4.28 -0.61 9.09
C VAL A 4 -5.18 -1.35 8.09
N VAL A 5 -5.46 -2.64 8.33
CA VAL A 5 -6.35 -3.45 7.47
C VAL A 5 -7.75 -2.83 7.39
N PHE A 6 -8.28 -2.35 8.53
CA PHE A 6 -9.60 -1.70 8.54
C PHE A 6 -9.60 -0.38 7.75
N SER A 7 -8.55 0.44 7.87
CA SER A 7 -8.43 1.67 7.08
C SER A 7 -8.23 1.39 5.59
N ASP A 8 -7.49 0.34 5.23
CA ASP A 8 -7.36 -0.09 3.83
C ASP A 8 -8.71 -0.50 3.24
N PHE A 9 -9.55 -1.19 4.03
CA PHE A 9 -10.91 -1.53 3.63
C PHE A 9 -11.76 -0.27 3.35
N VAL A 10 -11.70 0.72 4.24
CA VAL A 10 -12.40 2.01 4.06
C VAL A 10 -11.90 2.71 2.79
N PHE A 11 -10.59 2.85 2.63
CA PHE A 11 -10.02 3.51 1.45
C PHE A 11 -10.32 2.78 0.15
N PHE A 12 -10.25 1.45 0.15
CA PHE A 12 -10.60 0.66 -1.01
C PHE A 12 -12.08 0.84 -1.39
N THR A 13 -12.99 0.85 -0.40
CA THR A 13 -14.42 1.09 -0.63
C THR A 13 -14.66 2.46 -1.24
N VAL A 14 -14.04 3.52 -0.68
CA VAL A 14 -14.16 4.90 -1.19
C VAL A 14 -13.59 4.98 -2.62
N ALA A 15 -12.42 4.40 -2.83
CA ALA A 15 -11.78 4.36 -4.16
C ALA A 15 -12.65 3.59 -5.17
N TYR A 16 -13.24 2.45 -4.78
CA TYR A 16 -14.11 1.64 -5.63
C TYR A 16 -15.38 2.41 -6.03
N LEU A 17 -16.04 3.06 -5.09
CA LEU A 17 -17.24 3.86 -5.37
C LEU A 17 -16.95 5.04 -6.29
N GLY A 18 -15.78 5.68 -6.13
CA GLY A 18 -15.33 6.74 -7.03
C GLY A 18 -14.95 6.21 -8.42
N ALA A 19 -14.14 5.17 -8.46
CA ALA A 19 -13.63 4.57 -9.69
C ALA A 19 -14.74 3.94 -10.55
N SER A 20 -15.75 3.32 -9.93
CA SER A 20 -16.86 2.67 -10.65
C SER A 20 -17.66 3.61 -11.55
N LYS A 21 -17.65 4.91 -11.25
CA LYS A 21 -18.33 5.94 -12.05
C LYS A 21 -17.48 6.45 -13.21
N ILE A 22 -16.16 6.27 -13.17
CA ILE A 22 -15.19 6.85 -14.11
C ILE A 22 -14.67 5.78 -15.08
N ILE A 23 -14.61 4.53 -14.64
CA ILE A 23 -14.02 3.44 -15.42
C ILE A 23 -15.01 2.99 -16.50
N THR A 24 -14.66 3.28 -17.74
CA THR A 24 -15.32 2.79 -18.97
C THR A 24 -14.27 2.20 -19.91
N GLU A 25 -14.67 1.30 -20.81
CA GLU A 25 -13.74 0.72 -21.79
C GLU A 25 -13.06 1.78 -22.66
N GLN A 26 -13.78 2.85 -23.00
CA GLN A 26 -13.28 3.94 -23.83
C GLN A 26 -12.18 4.75 -23.16
N ASN A 27 -12.14 4.77 -21.81
CA ASN A 27 -11.18 5.57 -21.03
C ASN A 27 -9.97 4.76 -20.58
N GLN A 28 -9.85 3.49 -20.99
CA GLN A 28 -8.81 2.58 -20.53
C GLN A 28 -7.38 3.13 -20.66
N PRO A 29 -6.94 3.74 -21.79
CA PRO A 29 -5.60 4.33 -21.89
C PRO A 29 -5.38 5.45 -20.87
N ALA A 30 -6.33 6.37 -20.75
CA ALA A 30 -6.25 7.46 -19.77
C ALA A 30 -6.20 6.95 -18.32
N LEU A 31 -6.93 5.86 -18.01
CA LEU A 31 -6.91 5.23 -16.70
C LEU A 31 -5.57 4.57 -16.39
N PHE A 32 -4.90 3.97 -17.37
CA PHE A 32 -3.54 3.45 -17.20
C PHE A 32 -2.53 4.56 -16.90
N ILE A 33 -2.65 5.70 -17.58
CA ILE A 33 -1.82 6.88 -17.32
C ILE A 33 -2.07 7.39 -15.90
N LEU A 34 -3.33 7.63 -15.53
CA LEU A 34 -3.69 8.13 -14.19
C LEU A 34 -3.28 7.16 -13.09
N GLY A 35 -3.60 5.88 -13.25
CA GLY A 35 -3.21 4.83 -12.30
C GLY A 35 -1.70 4.71 -12.17
N GLY A 36 -0.98 4.77 -13.29
CA GLY A 36 0.47 4.76 -13.33
C GLY A 36 1.11 5.95 -12.63
N VAL A 37 0.58 7.16 -12.84
CA VAL A 37 1.02 8.39 -12.14
C VAL A 37 0.77 8.26 -10.64
N MET A 38 -0.41 7.78 -10.22
CA MET A 38 -0.74 7.58 -8.81
C MET A 38 0.19 6.57 -8.14
N LEU A 39 0.42 5.41 -8.78
CA LEU A 39 1.32 4.38 -8.25
C LEU A 39 2.78 4.84 -8.21
N SER A 40 3.26 5.54 -9.24
CA SER A 40 4.60 6.14 -9.26
C SER A 40 4.76 7.16 -8.14
N SER A 41 3.79 8.05 -7.97
CA SER A 41 3.79 9.05 -6.90
C SER A 41 3.81 8.38 -5.52
N TYR A 42 3.00 7.32 -5.32
CA TYR A 42 3.01 6.55 -4.09
C TYR A 42 4.36 5.89 -3.82
N GLY A 43 4.95 5.21 -4.82
CA GLY A 43 6.26 4.56 -4.72
C GLY A 43 7.35 5.56 -4.33
N LEU A 44 7.37 6.73 -4.98
CA LEU A 44 8.33 7.80 -4.70
C LEU A 44 8.15 8.39 -3.30
N LEU A 45 6.94 8.74 -2.91
CA LEU A 45 6.65 9.30 -1.58
C LEU A 45 6.99 8.30 -0.47
N SER A 46 6.65 7.02 -0.67
CA SER A 46 6.97 5.93 0.27
C SER A 46 8.47 5.71 0.38
N PHE A 47 9.21 5.81 -0.74
CA PHE A 47 10.67 5.75 -0.75
C PHE A 47 11.28 6.88 0.10
N ILE A 48 10.86 8.13 -0.13
CA ILE A 48 11.35 9.31 0.60
C ILE A 48 11.04 9.18 2.10
N LYS A 49 9.80 8.82 2.47
CA LYS A 49 9.40 8.62 3.88
C LYS A 49 10.24 7.53 4.57
N THR A 50 10.54 6.44 3.86
CA THR A 50 11.36 5.35 4.39
C THR A 50 12.79 5.81 4.66
N GLN A 51 13.38 6.64 3.77
CA GLN A 51 14.71 7.23 3.96
C GLN A 51 14.73 8.20 5.16
N GLN A 52 13.73 9.05 5.27
CA GLN A 52 13.63 10.01 6.38
C GLN A 52 13.51 9.30 7.74
N LYS A 53 12.75 8.20 7.81
CA LYS A 53 12.63 7.39 9.04
C LYS A 53 13.97 6.79 9.45
N LYS A 54 14.77 6.27 8.51
CA LYS A 54 16.11 5.76 8.78
C LYS A 54 17.01 6.83 9.41
N ASN A 55 16.96 8.05 8.88
CA ASN A 55 17.77 9.16 9.38
C ASN A 55 17.31 9.62 10.79
N LYS A 56 16.02 9.52 11.11
CA LYS A 56 15.49 9.83 12.46
C LYS A 56 15.89 8.79 13.50
N ILE A 57 15.88 7.49 13.16
CA ILE A 57 16.31 6.40 14.07
C ILE A 57 17.80 6.56 14.40
N LYS A 58 18.63 6.93 13.43
CA LYS A 58 20.05 7.23 13.67
C LYS A 58 20.29 8.42 14.64
N LYS A 59 19.29 9.30 14.81
CA LYS A 59 19.36 10.46 15.74
C LYS A 59 18.80 10.18 17.14
N GLY A 60 18.60 8.90 17.53
CA GLY A 60 18.34 8.49 18.93
C GLY A 60 17.02 8.95 19.52
N LYS A 61 15.97 9.22 18.72
CA LYS A 61 14.62 9.46 19.27
C LYS A 61 13.94 8.12 19.53
N ALA A 62 13.94 7.71 20.82
CA ALA A 62 13.18 6.57 21.31
C ALA A 62 11.68 6.74 20.94
N VAL A 63 11.09 5.70 20.39
CA VAL A 63 9.64 5.62 20.21
C VAL A 63 9.05 5.22 21.55
N ASP A 64 8.25 6.10 22.11
CA ASP A 64 7.57 5.91 23.40
C ASP A 64 6.64 4.67 23.31
N GLU A 65 7.00 3.61 24.04
CA GLU A 65 6.19 2.40 24.16
C GLU A 65 5.12 2.62 25.23
N GLN A 66 3.96 3.12 24.84
CA GLN A 66 2.83 3.18 25.77
C GLN A 66 1.51 2.72 25.15
N ASN A 67 0.90 1.71 25.81
CA ASN A 67 -0.46 1.18 25.71
C ASN A 67 -0.83 0.31 24.49
N LEU A 68 -0.88 -1.01 24.72
CA LEU A 68 -1.27 -2.06 23.77
C LEU A 68 -2.66 -1.86 23.13
N ILE A 69 -3.62 -1.30 23.86
CA ILE A 69 -4.99 -1.04 23.38
C ILE A 69 -5.05 0.14 22.40
N SER A 70 -4.09 1.05 22.47
CA SER A 70 -4.03 2.20 21.56
C SER A 70 -3.42 1.89 20.17
N PHE A 71 -2.80 0.73 19.99
CA PHE A 71 -2.10 0.37 18.74
C PHE A 71 -3.03 0.23 17.52
N PRO A 72 -4.18 -0.46 17.58
CA PRO A 72 -5.09 -0.57 16.43
C PRO A 72 -5.68 0.79 16.06
N ILE A 73 -6.10 1.58 17.06
CA ILE A 73 -6.70 2.91 16.85
C ILE A 73 -5.66 3.88 16.30
N LYS A 74 -4.44 3.90 16.87
CA LYS A 74 -3.34 4.71 16.34
C LYS A 74 -2.95 4.29 14.92
N GLY A 75 -2.89 2.98 14.64
CA GLY A 75 -2.62 2.45 13.31
C GLY A 75 -3.71 2.87 12.31
N PHE A 76 -4.98 2.79 12.68
CA PHE A 76 -6.10 3.25 11.88
C PHE A 76 -6.02 4.76 11.61
N LEU A 77 -5.88 5.59 12.64
CA LEU A 77 -5.80 7.05 12.50
C LEU A 77 -4.60 7.49 11.68
N LEU A 78 -3.43 6.88 11.91
CA LEU A 78 -2.22 7.19 11.13
C LEU A 78 -2.37 6.81 9.66
N ASN A 79 -3.09 5.72 9.37
CA ASN A 79 -3.31 5.28 8.00
C ASN A 79 -4.41 6.11 7.32
N ILE A 80 -5.49 6.47 8.04
CA ILE A 80 -6.59 7.27 7.46
C ILE A 80 -6.15 8.72 7.13
N ILE A 81 -5.18 9.26 7.86
CA ILE A 81 -4.56 10.54 7.54
C ILE A 81 -3.58 10.41 6.35
N ASN A 82 -3.17 9.19 6.02
CA ASN A 82 -2.21 8.95 4.95
C ASN A 82 -2.91 8.89 3.58
N VAL A 83 -3.22 10.04 3.03
CA VAL A 83 -3.85 10.19 1.71
C VAL A 83 -3.15 9.39 0.60
N ALA A 84 -1.85 9.11 0.76
CA ALA A 84 -1.11 8.27 -0.19
C ALA A 84 -1.66 6.84 -0.32
N VAL A 85 -2.31 6.30 0.72
CA VAL A 85 -2.97 4.98 0.67
C VAL A 85 -4.22 5.03 -0.20
N LEU A 86 -4.99 6.12 -0.13
CA LEU A 86 -6.12 6.34 -1.03
C LEU A 86 -5.67 6.42 -2.49
N PHE A 87 -4.59 7.18 -2.77
CA PHE A 87 -4.00 7.25 -4.11
C PHE A 87 -3.51 5.87 -4.59
N PHE A 88 -2.91 5.08 -3.70
CA PHE A 88 -2.48 3.72 -4.03
C PHE A 88 -3.66 2.85 -4.45
N TRP A 89 -4.73 2.76 -3.65
CA TRP A 89 -5.89 1.95 -3.97
C TRP A 89 -6.64 2.45 -5.20
N THR A 90 -6.75 3.77 -5.39
CA THR A 90 -7.34 4.35 -6.60
C THR A 90 -6.50 4.00 -7.84
N GLY A 91 -5.19 4.10 -7.75
CA GLY A 91 -4.28 3.71 -8.82
C GLY A 91 -4.39 2.22 -9.16
N VAL A 92 -4.47 1.35 -8.16
CA VAL A 92 -4.70 -0.09 -8.35
C VAL A 92 -6.03 -0.33 -9.07
N LEU A 93 -7.12 0.33 -8.64
CA LEU A 93 -8.43 0.16 -9.28
C LEU A 93 -8.46 0.65 -10.72
N PHE A 94 -7.75 1.72 -11.05
CA PHE A 94 -7.63 2.18 -12.44
C PHE A 94 -6.93 1.16 -13.34
N VAL A 95 -6.08 0.30 -12.78
CA VAL A 95 -5.39 -0.76 -13.52
C VAL A 95 -6.22 -2.03 -13.61
N ILE A 96 -6.81 -2.48 -12.49
CA ILE A 96 -7.54 -3.75 -12.45
C ILE A 96 -9.01 -3.60 -12.88
N GLY A 97 -9.60 -2.42 -12.66
CA GLY A 97 -11.01 -2.16 -12.97
C GLY A 97 -11.37 -2.47 -14.42
N PRO A 98 -10.66 -1.89 -15.41
CA PRO A 98 -10.90 -2.21 -16.82
C PRO A 98 -10.69 -3.70 -17.14
N LYS A 99 -9.66 -4.34 -16.55
CA LYS A 99 -9.36 -5.76 -16.78
C LYS A 99 -10.44 -6.70 -16.24
N PHE A 100 -11.11 -6.29 -15.19
CA PHE A 100 -12.19 -7.07 -14.56
C PHE A 100 -13.57 -6.57 -14.97
N GLU A 101 -13.65 -5.64 -15.95
CA GLU A 101 -14.92 -5.07 -16.43
C GLU A 101 -15.76 -4.48 -15.27
N MET A 102 -15.09 -3.92 -14.27
CA MET A 102 -15.68 -3.45 -13.01
C MET A 102 -16.60 -4.47 -12.32
N ASN A 103 -16.42 -5.78 -12.59
CA ASN A 103 -17.20 -6.83 -11.95
C ASN A 103 -16.94 -6.82 -10.43
N PRO A 104 -17.98 -6.56 -9.61
CA PRO A 104 -17.81 -6.43 -8.17
C PRO A 104 -17.17 -7.66 -7.52
N VAL A 105 -17.59 -8.86 -7.94
CA VAL A 105 -17.09 -10.11 -7.36
C VAL A 105 -15.58 -10.25 -7.60
N LYS A 106 -15.11 -10.01 -8.83
CA LYS A 106 -13.67 -10.11 -9.18
C LYS A 106 -12.85 -9.09 -8.42
N ILE A 107 -13.33 -7.83 -8.33
CA ILE A 107 -12.63 -6.73 -7.65
C ILE A 107 -12.53 -6.97 -6.14
N TRP A 108 -13.63 -7.37 -5.50
CA TRP A 108 -13.61 -7.67 -4.07
C TRP A 108 -12.82 -8.93 -3.75
N THR A 109 -12.85 -9.95 -4.60
CA THR A 109 -11.99 -11.14 -4.46
C THR A 109 -10.51 -10.77 -4.54
N PHE A 110 -10.12 -9.91 -5.49
CA PHE A 110 -8.76 -9.40 -5.59
C PHE A 110 -8.35 -8.66 -4.30
N PHE A 111 -9.20 -7.78 -3.80
CA PHE A 111 -8.94 -7.05 -2.55
C PHE A 111 -8.75 -8.01 -1.37
N LEU A 112 -9.69 -8.94 -1.18
CA LEU A 112 -9.64 -9.91 -0.09
C LEU A 112 -8.39 -10.81 -0.16
N LEU A 113 -8.01 -11.26 -1.35
CA LEU A 113 -6.77 -12.02 -1.56
C LEU A 113 -5.53 -11.18 -1.21
N THR A 114 -5.51 -9.90 -1.61
CA THR A 114 -4.41 -8.98 -1.30
C THR A 114 -4.28 -8.76 0.21
N VAL A 115 -5.39 -8.47 0.88
CA VAL A 115 -5.42 -8.31 2.34
C VAL A 115 -5.08 -9.62 3.06
N GLY A 116 -5.62 -10.75 2.59
CA GLY A 116 -5.29 -12.07 3.13
C GLY A 116 -3.80 -12.40 3.03
N THR A 117 -3.18 -12.10 1.89
CA THR A 117 -1.73 -12.23 1.70
C THR A 117 -0.96 -11.32 2.66
N TYR A 118 -1.38 -10.07 2.80
CA TYR A 118 -0.77 -9.12 3.75
C TYR A 118 -0.82 -9.64 5.19
N VAL A 119 -2.00 -10.10 5.63
CA VAL A 119 -2.18 -10.67 6.98
C VAL A 119 -1.33 -11.93 7.16
N SER A 120 -1.32 -12.85 6.19
CA SER A 120 -0.52 -14.06 6.22
C SER A 120 0.99 -13.77 6.33
N VAL A 121 1.48 -12.83 5.53
CA VAL A 121 2.89 -12.39 5.60
C VAL A 121 3.21 -11.75 6.97
N ASN A 122 2.30 -10.98 7.55
CA ASN A 122 2.51 -10.39 8.88
C ASN A 122 2.50 -11.46 9.98
N LEU A 123 1.61 -12.46 9.92
CA LEU A 123 1.62 -13.61 10.84
C LEU A 123 2.91 -14.41 10.70
N CYS A 124 3.36 -14.68 9.46
CA CYS A 124 4.65 -15.32 9.22
C CYS A 124 5.81 -14.52 9.80
N LYS A 125 5.82 -13.20 9.63
CA LYS A 125 6.83 -12.32 10.25
C LYS A 125 6.81 -12.43 11.78
N TYR A 126 5.63 -12.47 12.38
CA TYR A 126 5.50 -12.58 13.84
C TYR A 126 6.02 -13.93 14.34
N TYR A 127 5.66 -15.02 13.66
CA TYR A 127 6.15 -16.36 13.97
C TYR A 127 7.67 -16.51 13.75
N LEU A 128 8.18 -15.98 12.64
CA LEU A 128 9.61 -15.99 12.32
C LEU A 128 10.40 -15.01 13.21
N ALA A 129 9.84 -13.89 13.65
CA ALA A 129 10.50 -12.96 14.53
C ALA A 129 10.83 -13.58 15.89
N SER A 130 9.99 -14.51 16.38
CA SER A 130 10.29 -15.26 17.62
C SER A 130 11.46 -16.24 17.46
N LYS A 131 11.67 -16.78 16.24
CA LYS A 131 12.75 -17.75 15.93
C LYS A 131 13.99 -17.12 15.28
N LEU A 132 13.84 -16.01 14.56
CA LEU A 132 14.91 -15.34 13.79
C LEU A 132 15.31 -13.97 14.36
N LYS A 133 15.06 -13.70 15.63
CA LYS A 133 15.40 -12.42 16.29
C LYS A 133 16.84 -11.95 16.04
N SER A 134 17.75 -12.88 15.75
CA SER A 134 19.18 -12.58 15.47
C SER A 134 19.51 -12.30 13.99
N LYS A 135 18.64 -12.65 13.03
CA LYS A 135 18.95 -12.55 11.58
C LYS A 135 18.18 -11.47 10.84
N LEU A 136 17.00 -11.04 11.32
CA LEU A 136 16.22 -9.97 10.72
C LEU A 136 16.61 -8.61 11.31
N THR A 137 17.74 -8.08 10.85
CA THR A 137 18.19 -6.75 11.24
C THR A 137 17.31 -5.67 10.60
N ASP A 138 17.17 -4.52 11.30
CA ASP A 138 16.48 -3.33 10.78
C ASP A 138 17.01 -2.90 9.40
N ALA A 139 18.29 -3.18 9.15
CA ALA A 139 18.93 -2.92 7.86
C ALA A 139 18.34 -3.77 6.72
N ILE A 140 18.03 -5.05 6.97
CA ILE A 140 17.42 -5.95 5.97
C ILE A 140 15.99 -5.51 5.69
N LEU A 141 15.20 -5.24 6.74
CA LEU A 141 13.83 -4.74 6.60
C LEU A 141 13.77 -3.43 5.84
N PHE A 142 14.73 -2.54 6.09
CA PHE A 142 14.86 -1.29 5.35
C PHE A 142 15.12 -1.55 3.85
N LYS A 143 16.08 -2.41 3.50
CA LYS A 143 16.41 -2.74 2.10
C LYS A 143 15.20 -3.35 1.37
N ILE A 144 14.47 -4.25 2.02
CA ILE A 144 13.25 -4.85 1.46
C ILE A 144 12.20 -3.78 1.16
N LYS A 145 11.92 -2.87 2.13
CA LYS A 145 10.97 -1.77 1.92
C LYS A 145 11.39 -0.85 0.78
N GLN A 146 12.67 -0.53 0.68
CA GLN A 146 13.17 0.29 -0.42
C GLN A 146 13.03 -0.40 -1.77
N GLY A 147 13.36 -1.68 -1.85
CA GLY A 147 13.18 -2.47 -3.07
C GLY A 147 11.71 -2.51 -3.53
N LEU A 148 10.77 -2.72 -2.59
CA LEU A 148 9.33 -2.69 -2.90
C LEU A 148 8.86 -1.32 -3.37
N ASN A 149 9.32 -0.23 -2.75
CA ASN A 149 8.95 1.12 -3.17
C ASN A 149 9.46 1.43 -4.60
N ILE A 150 10.68 1.01 -4.91
CA ILE A 150 11.26 1.14 -6.26
C ILE A 150 10.44 0.30 -7.26
N LEU A 151 10.09 -0.93 -6.91
CA LEU A 151 9.27 -1.79 -7.75
C LEU A 151 7.93 -1.15 -8.10
N ILE A 152 7.21 -0.62 -7.08
CA ILE A 152 5.93 0.08 -7.29
C ILE A 152 6.13 1.30 -8.21
N PHE A 153 7.19 2.08 -8.01
CA PHE A 153 7.51 3.24 -8.83
C PHE A 153 7.74 2.84 -10.30
N VAL A 154 8.55 1.82 -10.55
CA VAL A 154 8.83 1.31 -11.89
C VAL A 154 7.57 0.73 -12.55
N CYS A 155 6.76 -0.03 -11.81
CA CYS A 155 5.47 -0.52 -12.31
C CYS A 155 4.54 0.63 -12.70
N GLY A 156 4.49 1.69 -11.89
CA GLY A 156 3.71 2.88 -12.23
C GLY A 156 4.19 3.56 -13.51
N LEU A 157 5.50 3.72 -13.72
CA LEU A 157 6.06 4.26 -14.96
C LEU A 157 5.74 3.39 -16.17
N TYR A 158 5.84 2.05 -16.01
CA TYR A 158 5.47 1.11 -17.06
C TYR A 158 4.00 1.26 -17.49
N LEU A 159 3.10 1.47 -16.52
CA LEU A 159 1.68 1.70 -16.81
C LEU A 159 1.43 3.01 -17.55
N VAL A 160 2.15 4.08 -17.19
CA VAL A 160 2.10 5.35 -17.94
C VAL A 160 2.53 5.11 -19.38
N TYR A 161 3.65 4.44 -19.59
CA TYR A 161 4.14 4.10 -20.94
C TYR A 161 3.13 3.28 -21.74
N LYS A 162 2.44 2.34 -21.10
CA LYS A 162 1.42 1.50 -21.75
C LYS A 162 0.13 2.26 -22.10
N GLY A 163 -0.15 3.35 -21.40
CA GLY A 163 -1.33 4.19 -21.62
C GLY A 163 -1.14 5.25 -22.71
N ILE A 164 0.11 5.52 -23.13
CA ILE A 164 0.47 6.39 -24.25
C ILE A 164 0.42 5.60 -25.55
#